data_50bea241cba85fa54a9f843082df4b7c
#
_entry.id   50bea241cba85fa54a9f843082df4b7c
#
_cell.length_a   1.000
_cell.length_b   1.000
_cell.length_c   1.000
_cell.angle_alpha   90.00
_cell.angle_beta   90.00
_cell.angle_gamma   90.00
#
_symmetry.space_group_name_H-M   'P 1'
#
loop_
_entity.id
_entity.type
_entity.pdbx_description
1 polymer ?
#
loop_
_entity_poly.entity_id
_entity_poly.type
_entity_poly.pdbx_seq_one_letter_code
_entity_poly.pdbx_strand_id
1 'polypeptide(L)'
;MDRRSFLTAKMPKTITPIKHNTYQGARVLSGLLPYSGPWTSTEIIHLLRRTMFGAKKDDVDFFTGMTMDAIIDYLLNVPTSQPVPPLKTYNNSNTPGDPDAAIAQGTTWVNTNTTDGGINAQRRQNFKAWWMGLMISQERNIREKMVMFWHNHFATETTDIGRAIWCYQNKKKGQKNCKPI
;
A
#
# COMPACT_ATOMS: atom_id res chain seq x y z
N MET A 1 -10.51 37.68 13.98
CA MET A 1 -11.64 37.40 13.06
C MET A 1 -12.55 36.39 13.71
N ASP A 2 -13.78 36.76 14.00
CA ASP A 2 -14.75 35.91 14.66
C ASP A 2 -15.26 34.81 13.69
N ARG A 3 -15.33 33.56 14.17
CA ARG A 3 -15.82 32.40 13.39
C ARG A 3 -17.25 32.60 12.84
N ARG A 4 -18.06 33.50 13.45
CA ARG A 4 -19.43 33.78 13.02
C ARG A 4 -19.49 34.69 11.79
N SER A 5 -18.50 35.55 11.56
CA SER A 5 -18.48 36.43 10.39
C SER A 5 -18.22 35.69 9.08
N PHE A 6 -17.58 34.52 9.13
CA PHE A 6 -17.38 33.67 7.96
C PHE A 6 -18.68 33.02 7.45
N LEU A 7 -19.63 32.75 8.35
CA LEU A 7 -20.92 32.12 7.99
C LEU A 7 -21.97 33.12 7.52
N THR A 8 -21.74 34.40 7.75
CA THR A 8 -22.68 35.50 7.35
C THR A 8 -22.21 36.31 6.14
N ALA A 9 -21.08 35.91 5.53
CA ALA A 9 -20.60 36.53 4.29
C ALA A 9 -21.66 36.35 3.19
N LYS A 10 -22.31 37.43 2.83
CA LYS A 10 -23.36 37.51 1.79
C LYS A 10 -22.70 37.09 0.47
N MET A 11 -23.01 35.90 -0.03
CA MET A 11 -22.53 35.45 -1.34
C MET A 11 -22.94 36.45 -2.43
N PRO A 12 -22.05 36.79 -3.36
CA PRO A 12 -22.41 37.63 -4.50
C PRO A 12 -23.51 36.94 -5.31
N LYS A 13 -24.58 37.69 -5.60
CA LYS A 13 -25.78 37.21 -6.30
C LYS A 13 -25.57 36.83 -7.78
N THR A 14 -24.36 36.93 -8.30
CA THR A 14 -24.06 36.59 -9.69
C THR A 14 -23.16 35.38 -9.74
N ILE A 15 -23.78 34.20 -9.62
CA ILE A 15 -23.11 32.95 -10.02
C ILE A 15 -23.24 32.90 -11.55
N THR A 16 -22.19 33.30 -12.26
CA THR A 16 -22.04 32.92 -13.67
C THR A 16 -22.10 31.39 -13.70
N PRO A 17 -23.01 30.78 -14.48
CA PRO A 17 -23.04 29.32 -14.58
C PRO A 17 -21.69 28.89 -15.12
N ILE A 18 -20.93 28.17 -14.29
CA ILE A 18 -19.78 27.43 -14.75
C ILE A 18 -20.34 26.53 -15.85
N LYS A 19 -19.93 26.78 -17.10
CA LYS A 19 -20.18 25.83 -18.17
C LYS A 19 -19.53 24.53 -17.72
N HIS A 20 -20.32 23.67 -17.10
CA HIS A 20 -19.95 22.27 -16.99
C HIS A 20 -19.70 21.81 -18.42
N ASN A 21 -18.44 21.65 -18.75
CA ASN A 21 -18.08 20.85 -19.88
C ASN A 21 -18.72 19.49 -19.61
N THR A 22 -19.91 19.29 -20.14
CA THR A 22 -20.57 18.00 -20.14
C THR A 22 -19.63 17.11 -20.95
N TYR A 23 -18.73 16.45 -20.26
CA TYR A 23 -18.20 15.20 -20.75
C TYR A 23 -19.42 14.29 -20.96
N GLN A 24 -20.01 14.39 -22.12
CA GLN A 24 -20.88 13.37 -22.67
C GLN A 24 -20.01 12.20 -23.14
N GLY A 25 -19.10 11.75 -22.29
CA GLY A 25 -18.72 10.37 -22.30
C GLY A 25 -19.92 9.65 -21.73
N ALA A 26 -20.74 9.07 -22.61
CA ALA A 26 -21.75 8.13 -22.20
C ALA A 26 -21.09 7.22 -21.15
N ARG A 27 -21.56 7.28 -19.89
CA ARG A 27 -21.28 6.22 -18.94
C ARG A 27 -21.94 5.00 -19.53
N VAL A 28 -21.18 4.27 -20.34
CA VAL A 28 -21.59 2.98 -20.84
C VAL A 28 -21.66 2.10 -19.61
N LEU A 29 -22.86 1.96 -19.05
CA LEU A 29 -23.19 1.02 -17.98
C LEU A 29 -23.13 -0.44 -18.49
N SER A 30 -22.66 -0.63 -19.71
CA SER A 30 -22.51 -1.92 -20.36
C SER A 30 -21.13 -2.49 -20.06
N GLY A 31 -21.02 -3.19 -18.94
CA GLY A 31 -19.97 -4.17 -18.73
C GLY A 31 -18.53 -3.63 -18.67
N LEU A 32 -17.65 -4.45 -18.18
CA LEU A 32 -16.21 -4.25 -18.18
C LEU A 32 -15.68 -4.63 -19.58
N LEU A 33 -15.87 -3.75 -20.57
CA LEU A 33 -15.26 -3.96 -21.87
C LEU A 33 -13.74 -3.76 -21.77
N PRO A 34 -12.93 -4.61 -22.41
CA PRO A 34 -11.51 -4.41 -22.50
C PRO A 34 -11.17 -3.04 -23.10
N TYR A 35 -10.10 -2.45 -22.62
CA TYR A 35 -9.60 -1.19 -23.17
C TYR A 35 -9.14 -1.41 -24.61
N SER A 36 -9.63 -0.58 -25.54
CA SER A 36 -9.33 -0.66 -26.98
C SER A 36 -8.67 0.62 -27.52
N GLY A 37 -8.27 1.53 -26.64
CA GLY A 37 -7.62 2.79 -27.01
C GLY A 37 -6.12 2.63 -27.34
N PRO A 38 -5.43 3.74 -27.63
CA PRO A 38 -3.98 3.75 -27.84
C PRO A 38 -3.25 3.20 -26.62
N TRP A 39 -2.20 2.41 -26.84
CA TRP A 39 -1.39 1.84 -25.77
C TRP A 39 0.00 2.46 -25.79
N THR A 40 0.20 3.47 -24.95
CA THR A 40 1.42 4.27 -24.87
C THR A 40 1.97 4.27 -23.44
N SER A 41 3.07 4.95 -23.22
CA SER A 41 3.64 5.14 -21.87
C SER A 41 2.67 5.77 -20.87
N THR A 42 1.72 6.58 -21.34
CA THR A 42 0.69 7.19 -20.50
C THR A 42 -0.24 6.14 -19.90
N GLU A 43 -0.69 5.20 -20.71
CA GLU A 43 -1.57 4.10 -20.27
C GLU A 43 -0.81 3.12 -19.37
N ILE A 44 0.45 2.85 -19.69
CA ILE A 44 1.34 2.05 -18.82
C ILE A 44 1.47 2.71 -17.44
N ILE A 45 1.78 4.00 -17.39
CA ILE A 45 1.84 4.75 -16.13
C ILE A 45 0.52 4.68 -15.37
N HIS A 46 -0.61 4.82 -16.06
CA HIS A 46 -1.93 4.71 -15.46
C HIS A 46 -2.15 3.33 -14.84
N LEU A 47 -1.84 2.26 -15.58
CA LEU A 47 -1.96 0.89 -15.09
C LEU A 47 -1.08 0.64 -13.88
N LEU A 48 0.20 1.03 -13.91
CA LEU A 48 1.13 0.84 -12.81
C LEU A 48 0.70 1.59 -11.55
N ARG A 49 0.18 2.81 -11.66
CA ARG A 49 -0.37 3.56 -10.52
C ARG A 49 -1.59 2.88 -9.89
N ARG A 50 -2.36 2.11 -10.65
CA ARG A 50 -3.51 1.35 -10.15
C ARG A 50 -3.10 0.04 -9.50
N THR A 51 -2.13 -0.64 -10.06
CA THR A 51 -1.70 -1.99 -9.64
C THR A 51 -0.54 -1.98 -8.65
N MET A 52 0.24 -0.91 -8.61
CA MET A 52 1.42 -0.74 -7.76
C MET A 52 1.32 0.53 -6.91
N PHE A 53 2.32 0.83 -6.08
CA PHE A 53 2.38 2.05 -5.26
C PHE A 53 2.99 3.25 -6.01
N GLY A 54 3.32 3.10 -7.27
CA GLY A 54 3.84 4.14 -8.12
C GLY A 54 4.23 3.59 -9.48
N ALA A 55 4.61 4.50 -10.38
CA ALA A 55 5.19 4.17 -11.67
C ALA A 55 6.59 4.77 -11.71
N LYS A 56 7.60 4.00 -11.30
CA LYS A 56 9.00 4.41 -11.42
C LYS A 56 9.39 4.42 -12.89
N LYS A 57 10.33 5.29 -13.26
CA LYS A 57 10.81 5.36 -14.64
C LYS A 57 11.28 3.99 -15.13
N ASP A 58 12.08 3.30 -14.33
CA ASP A 58 12.62 1.97 -14.67
C ASP A 58 11.53 0.92 -14.91
N ASP A 59 10.39 1.04 -14.22
CA ASP A 59 9.24 0.14 -14.40
C ASP A 59 8.51 0.48 -15.71
N VAL A 60 8.33 1.76 -15.99
CA VAL A 60 7.72 2.22 -17.25
C VAL A 60 8.58 1.79 -18.43
N ASP A 61 9.89 2.02 -18.36
CA ASP A 61 10.84 1.64 -19.42
C ASP A 61 10.85 0.12 -19.64
N PHE A 62 10.78 -0.67 -18.55
CA PHE A 62 10.70 -2.13 -18.63
C PHE A 62 9.44 -2.63 -19.36
N PHE A 63 8.29 -2.00 -19.13
CA PHE A 63 7.04 -2.40 -19.76
C PHE A 63 6.80 -1.76 -21.12
N THR A 64 7.61 -0.78 -21.51
CA THR A 64 7.51 -0.14 -22.84
C THR A 64 7.75 -1.17 -23.93
N GLY A 65 6.85 -1.21 -24.93
CA GLY A 65 6.90 -2.17 -26.01
C GLY A 65 6.16 -3.50 -25.76
N MET A 66 5.66 -3.73 -24.54
CA MET A 66 4.80 -4.88 -24.25
C MET A 66 3.33 -4.55 -24.53
N THR A 67 2.55 -5.57 -24.88
CA THR A 67 1.10 -5.43 -25.01
C THR A 67 0.44 -5.29 -23.63
N MET A 68 -0.76 -4.72 -23.58
CA MET A 68 -1.52 -4.58 -22.34
C MET A 68 -1.69 -5.92 -21.62
N ASP A 69 -2.10 -6.96 -22.33
CA ASP A 69 -2.32 -8.29 -21.76
C ASP A 69 -1.02 -8.88 -21.18
N ALA A 70 0.09 -8.74 -21.90
CA ALA A 70 1.39 -9.21 -21.42
C ALA A 70 1.83 -8.50 -20.12
N ILE A 71 1.54 -7.20 -19.97
CA ILE A 71 1.82 -6.46 -18.75
C ILE A 71 0.91 -6.92 -17.60
N ILE A 72 -0.38 -7.13 -17.89
CA ILE A 72 -1.33 -7.61 -16.89
C ILE A 72 -0.90 -9.00 -16.39
N ASP A 73 -0.59 -9.92 -17.29
CA ASP A 73 -0.13 -11.26 -16.93
C ASP A 73 1.15 -11.21 -16.10
N TYR A 74 2.09 -10.33 -16.47
CA TYR A 74 3.32 -10.13 -15.70
C TYR A 74 3.03 -9.64 -14.28
N LEU A 75 2.17 -8.63 -14.12
CA LEU A 75 1.82 -8.05 -12.81
C LEU A 75 1.03 -9.03 -11.94
N LEU A 76 0.23 -9.92 -12.54
CA LEU A 76 -0.53 -10.96 -11.84
C LEU A 76 0.31 -12.19 -11.50
N ASN A 77 1.45 -12.40 -12.15
CA ASN A 77 2.36 -13.50 -11.83
C ASN A 77 3.13 -13.21 -10.54
N VAL A 78 2.43 -13.37 -9.43
CA VAL A 78 2.95 -13.07 -8.09
C VAL A 78 3.85 -14.21 -7.61
N PRO A 79 5.11 -13.93 -7.23
CA PRO A 79 6.00 -14.94 -6.68
C PRO A 79 5.40 -15.65 -5.46
N THR A 80 5.57 -16.96 -5.38
CA THR A 80 5.09 -17.76 -4.23
C THR A 80 5.94 -17.55 -2.98
N SER A 81 7.18 -17.09 -3.14
CA SER A 81 8.09 -16.75 -2.03
C SER A 81 7.52 -15.58 -1.20
N GLN A 82 7.63 -15.71 0.11
CA GLN A 82 7.26 -14.63 1.02
C GLN A 82 8.43 -13.66 1.18
N PRO A 83 8.15 -12.36 1.36
CA PRO A 83 9.20 -11.41 1.73
C PRO A 83 9.91 -11.83 3.01
N VAL A 84 11.18 -11.49 3.11
CA VAL A 84 11.94 -11.65 4.36
C VAL A 84 11.18 -10.97 5.49
N PRO A 85 10.95 -11.63 6.63
CA PRO A 85 10.22 -11.05 7.74
C PRO A 85 10.95 -9.82 8.32
N PRO A 86 10.25 -8.95 9.08
CA PRO A 86 10.89 -7.80 9.70
C PRO A 86 12.02 -8.22 10.62
N LEU A 87 13.16 -7.57 10.46
CA LEU A 87 14.34 -7.75 11.28
C LEU A 87 14.39 -6.67 12.36
N LYS A 88 14.89 -6.98 13.54
CA LYS A 88 15.09 -6.01 14.59
C LYS A 88 16.11 -4.95 14.13
N THR A 89 15.67 -3.70 14.03
CA THR A 89 16.49 -2.52 13.67
C THR A 89 16.44 -1.42 14.72
N TYR A 90 15.65 -1.61 15.78
CA TYR A 90 15.55 -0.71 16.92
C TYR A 90 16.62 -1.04 17.94
N ASN A 91 17.07 -0.02 18.70
CA ASN A 91 18.16 -0.09 19.64
C ASN A 91 19.47 -0.66 19.05
N ASN A 92 20.06 0.12 18.14
CA ASN A 92 21.28 -0.25 17.38
C ASN A 92 22.56 -0.30 18.23
N SER A 93 22.51 0.11 19.49
CA SER A 93 23.61 -0.01 20.42
C SER A 93 23.34 -1.20 21.35
N ASN A 94 24.34 -2.02 21.60
CA ASN A 94 24.31 -3.03 22.67
C ASN A 94 24.33 -2.36 24.05
N THR A 95 23.55 -1.29 24.22
CA THR A 95 23.47 -0.53 25.47
C THR A 95 22.60 -1.25 26.48
N PRO A 96 22.96 -1.18 27.79
CA PRO A 96 22.03 -1.53 28.85
C PRO A 96 20.75 -0.73 28.72
N GLY A 97 19.62 -1.38 28.45
CA GLY A 97 18.33 -0.73 28.20
C GLY A 97 17.65 -1.12 26.90
N ASP A 98 18.23 -2.05 26.13
CA ASP A 98 17.51 -2.67 25.03
C ASP A 98 16.29 -3.41 25.59
N PRO A 99 15.04 -2.93 25.32
CA PRO A 99 13.84 -3.56 25.87
C PRO A 99 13.63 -4.97 25.33
N ASP A 100 14.28 -5.33 24.21
CA ASP A 100 14.15 -6.62 23.52
C ASP A 100 15.53 -7.30 23.37
N ALA A 101 16.32 -7.29 24.42
CA ALA A 101 17.68 -7.83 24.44
C ALA A 101 17.74 -9.35 24.11
N ALA A 102 16.64 -10.08 24.31
CA ALA A 102 16.54 -11.48 23.94
C ALA A 102 16.60 -11.74 22.42
N ILE A 103 16.40 -10.70 21.60
CA ILE A 103 16.47 -10.78 20.14
C ILE A 103 17.71 -10.03 19.66
N ALA A 104 18.59 -10.73 18.96
CA ALA A 104 19.80 -10.12 18.43
C ALA A 104 19.45 -9.13 17.30
N GLN A 105 20.24 -8.05 17.21
CA GLN A 105 20.15 -7.08 16.13
C GLN A 105 20.26 -7.76 14.76
N GLY A 106 19.43 -7.38 13.79
CA GLY A 106 19.42 -7.98 12.46
C GLY A 106 18.76 -9.35 12.38
N THR A 107 18.21 -9.87 13.49
CA THR A 107 17.40 -11.11 13.47
C THR A 107 15.91 -10.80 13.56
N THR A 108 15.08 -11.78 13.19
CA THR A 108 13.63 -11.57 13.21
C THR A 108 13.02 -11.84 14.59
N TRP A 109 12.12 -10.97 15.00
CA TRP A 109 11.36 -11.12 16.26
C TRP A 109 10.01 -11.83 16.08
N VAL A 110 9.61 -12.15 14.85
CA VAL A 110 8.26 -12.68 14.56
C VAL A 110 7.97 -14.06 15.15
N ASN A 111 9.00 -14.78 15.57
CA ASN A 111 8.88 -16.10 16.18
C ASN A 111 8.92 -16.06 17.71
N THR A 112 9.19 -14.92 18.31
CA THR A 112 9.33 -14.75 19.76
C THR A 112 8.18 -13.94 20.30
N ASN A 113 7.29 -14.59 21.05
CA ASN A 113 6.15 -13.92 21.65
C ASN A 113 6.56 -13.16 22.92
N THR A 114 5.90 -12.02 23.16
CA THR A 114 6.03 -11.24 24.41
C THR A 114 4.70 -10.58 24.76
N THR A 115 4.46 -10.42 26.05
CA THR A 115 3.32 -9.65 26.57
C THR A 115 3.71 -8.25 27.00
N ASP A 116 5.02 -7.93 26.99
CA ASP A 116 5.51 -6.61 27.35
C ASP A 116 5.02 -5.55 26.37
N GLY A 117 4.39 -4.49 26.90
CA GLY A 117 3.81 -3.42 26.11
C GLY A 117 4.86 -2.54 25.42
N GLY A 118 6.00 -2.28 26.08
CA GLY A 118 7.09 -1.50 25.52
C GLY A 118 7.78 -2.20 24.35
N ILE A 119 8.08 -3.50 24.52
CA ILE A 119 8.64 -4.34 23.47
C ILE A 119 7.67 -4.40 22.27
N ASN A 120 6.39 -4.64 22.53
CA ASN A 120 5.39 -4.69 21.46
C ASN A 120 5.24 -3.35 20.73
N ALA A 121 5.40 -2.21 21.43
CA ALA A 121 5.41 -0.90 20.79
C ALA A 121 6.58 -0.74 19.82
N GLN A 122 7.80 -1.11 20.23
CA GLN A 122 8.99 -1.09 19.36
C GLN A 122 8.84 -2.03 18.14
N ARG A 123 8.35 -3.24 18.37
CA ARG A 123 8.11 -4.21 17.29
C ARG A 123 7.03 -3.74 16.32
N ARG A 124 5.96 -3.05 16.77
CA ARG A 124 4.96 -2.43 15.88
C ARG A 124 5.55 -1.33 15.02
N GLN A 125 6.41 -0.48 15.58
CA GLN A 125 7.14 0.54 14.82
C GLN A 125 8.03 -0.09 13.74
N ASN A 126 8.79 -1.11 14.12
CA ASN A 126 9.65 -1.87 13.21
C ASN A 126 8.85 -2.56 12.11
N PHE A 127 7.68 -3.15 12.44
CA PHE A 127 6.76 -3.74 11.48
C PHE A 127 6.25 -2.71 10.46
N LYS A 128 5.84 -1.52 10.93
CA LYS A 128 5.36 -0.45 10.05
C LYS A 128 6.47 0.01 9.09
N ALA A 129 7.68 0.22 9.60
CA ALA A 129 8.83 0.61 8.79
C ALA A 129 9.18 -0.46 7.73
N TRP A 130 9.19 -1.73 8.13
CA TRP A 130 9.42 -2.86 7.23
C TRP A 130 8.36 -2.95 6.13
N TRP A 131 7.07 -2.84 6.48
CA TRP A 131 5.99 -2.91 5.50
C TRP A 131 6.03 -1.72 4.53
N MET A 132 6.29 -0.52 5.03
CA MET A 132 6.51 0.65 4.18
C MET A 132 7.69 0.43 3.22
N GLY A 133 8.78 -0.18 3.70
CA GLY A 133 9.91 -0.57 2.86
C GLY A 133 9.52 -1.50 1.71
N LEU A 134 8.64 -2.49 1.95
CA LEU A 134 8.12 -3.36 0.90
C LEU A 134 7.28 -2.60 -0.14
N MET A 135 6.51 -1.59 0.29
CA MET A 135 5.71 -0.77 -0.64
C MET A 135 6.59 0.13 -1.50
N ILE A 136 7.64 0.72 -0.93
CA ILE A 136 8.57 1.61 -1.64
C ILE A 136 9.47 0.82 -2.62
N SER A 137 9.94 -0.34 -2.17
CA SER A 137 10.85 -1.21 -2.93
C SER A 137 10.11 -2.40 -3.55
N GLN A 138 8.84 -2.21 -3.88
CA GLN A 138 8.00 -3.29 -4.41
C GLN A 138 8.59 -3.89 -5.70
N GLU A 139 8.43 -5.19 -5.85
CA GLU A 139 8.61 -5.90 -7.09
C GLU A 139 7.50 -5.52 -8.10
N ARG A 140 7.74 -5.76 -9.38
CA ARG A 140 6.77 -5.49 -10.47
C ARG A 140 5.60 -6.47 -10.44
N ASN A 141 4.82 -6.44 -9.36
CA ASN A 141 3.62 -7.27 -9.20
C ASN A 141 2.57 -6.58 -8.32
N ILE A 142 1.35 -7.09 -8.34
CA ILE A 142 0.21 -6.51 -7.64
C ILE A 142 0.16 -6.84 -6.14
N ARG A 143 1.03 -7.72 -5.64
CA ARG A 143 0.94 -8.32 -4.29
C ARG A 143 0.71 -7.29 -3.18
N GLU A 144 1.64 -6.35 -3.01
CA GLU A 144 1.57 -5.41 -1.86
C GLU A 144 0.38 -4.47 -1.98
N LYS A 145 -0.04 -4.12 -3.20
CA LYS A 145 -1.25 -3.32 -3.45
C LYS A 145 -2.50 -4.07 -3.01
N MET A 146 -2.60 -5.35 -3.32
CA MET A 146 -3.72 -6.20 -2.90
C MET A 146 -3.71 -6.48 -1.40
N VAL A 147 -2.53 -6.66 -0.80
CA VAL A 147 -2.41 -6.79 0.67
C VAL A 147 -2.92 -5.53 1.35
N MET A 148 -2.56 -4.34 0.85
CA MET A 148 -3.05 -3.07 1.38
C MET A 148 -4.56 -2.91 1.20
N PHE A 149 -5.10 -3.30 0.04
CA PHE A 149 -6.54 -3.30 -0.22
C PHE A 149 -7.29 -4.16 0.80
N TRP A 150 -6.86 -5.40 1.00
CA TRP A 150 -7.48 -6.30 1.97
C TRP A 150 -7.30 -5.85 3.41
N HIS A 151 -6.13 -5.27 3.75
CA HIS A 151 -5.91 -4.69 5.07
C HIS A 151 -6.90 -3.55 5.37
N ASN A 152 -7.16 -2.68 4.41
CA ASN A 152 -8.14 -1.60 4.56
C ASN A 152 -9.59 -2.12 4.60
N HIS A 153 -9.87 -3.20 3.89
CA HIS A 153 -11.21 -3.81 3.86
C HIS A 153 -11.54 -4.53 5.18
N PHE A 154 -10.58 -5.28 5.72
CA PHE A 154 -10.67 -5.95 7.01
C PHE A 154 -9.96 -5.15 8.11
N ALA A 155 -10.35 -3.89 8.26
CA ALA A 155 -9.66 -2.91 9.10
C ALA A 155 -9.31 -3.46 10.49
N THR A 156 -8.02 -3.59 10.74
CA THR A 156 -7.44 -3.90 12.05
C THR A 156 -6.43 -2.83 12.39
N GLU A 157 -6.70 -2.02 13.39
CA GLU A 157 -5.73 -1.05 13.86
C GLU A 157 -4.60 -1.74 14.61
N THR A 158 -3.36 -1.38 14.26
CA THR A 158 -2.18 -1.95 14.94
C THR A 158 -2.08 -1.52 16.40
N THR A 159 -2.76 -0.44 16.78
CA THR A 159 -2.86 0.06 18.16
C THR A 159 -3.73 -0.83 19.02
N ASP A 160 -4.81 -1.38 18.47
CA ASP A 160 -5.75 -2.24 19.17
C ASP A 160 -5.25 -3.69 19.29
N ILE A 161 -4.28 -4.03 18.44
CA ILE A 161 -3.64 -5.34 18.51
C ILE A 161 -2.53 -5.30 19.58
N GLY A 162 -2.81 -5.90 20.73
CA GLY A 162 -1.87 -5.90 21.86
C GLY A 162 -0.49 -6.50 21.56
N ARG A 163 -0.37 -7.38 20.57
CA ARG A 163 0.88 -8.09 20.21
C ARG A 163 1.29 -7.84 18.77
N ALA A 164 2.51 -7.35 18.58
CA ALA A 164 3.07 -7.03 17.26
C ALA A 164 3.15 -8.25 16.33
N ILE A 165 3.35 -9.45 16.87
CA ILE A 165 3.37 -10.69 16.07
C ILE A 165 2.05 -10.93 15.35
N TRP A 166 0.92 -10.55 15.93
CA TRP A 166 -0.39 -10.69 15.29
C TRP A 166 -0.58 -9.71 14.14
N CYS A 167 0.00 -8.50 14.22
CA CYS A 167 0.03 -7.57 13.08
C CYS A 167 0.75 -8.19 11.88
N TYR A 168 1.91 -8.80 12.13
CA TYR A 168 2.67 -9.50 11.09
C TYR A 168 1.91 -10.70 10.52
N GLN A 169 1.30 -11.52 11.38
CA GLN A 169 0.52 -12.69 10.94
C GLN A 169 -0.70 -12.30 10.11
N ASN A 170 -1.36 -11.20 10.45
CA ASN A 170 -2.49 -10.67 9.69
C ASN A 170 -2.06 -10.24 8.29
N LYS A 171 -0.95 -9.49 8.18
CA LYS A 171 -0.38 -9.11 6.89
C LYS A 171 -0.01 -10.35 6.07
N LYS A 172 0.61 -11.37 6.69
CA LYS A 172 0.98 -12.62 6.05
C LYS A 172 -0.22 -13.42 5.54
N LYS A 173 -1.36 -13.40 6.23
CA LYS A 173 -2.61 -14.01 5.75
C LYS A 173 -3.12 -13.29 4.51
N GLY A 174 -3.12 -11.96 4.48
CA GLY A 174 -3.46 -11.19 3.29
C GLY A 174 -2.62 -11.57 2.07
N GLN A 175 -1.32 -11.78 2.25
CA GLN A 175 -0.43 -12.23 1.17
C GLN A 175 -0.76 -13.63 0.63
N LYS A 176 -1.18 -14.55 1.49
CA LYS A 176 -1.57 -15.91 1.06
C LYS A 176 -2.84 -15.92 0.21
N ASN A 177 -3.74 -14.99 0.46
CA ASN A 177 -5.01 -14.87 -0.27
C ASN A 177 -4.86 -14.17 -1.63
N CYS A 178 -3.69 -13.60 -1.92
CA CYS A 178 -3.35 -12.99 -3.21
C CYS A 178 -2.72 -13.97 -4.20
N LYS A 179 -2.89 -15.30 -4.02
CA LYS A 179 -2.44 -16.27 -5.01
C LYS A 179 -3.33 -16.18 -6.24
N PRO A 180 -2.76 -16.24 -7.47
CA PRO A 180 -3.56 -16.42 -8.67
C PRO A 180 -4.37 -17.71 -8.56
N ILE A 181 -5.59 -17.65 -9.04
CA ILE A 181 -6.49 -18.80 -9.24
C ILE A 181 -5.96 -19.68 -10.34
#